data_02dc74cf699fd2f865775d7be5e162cb
#
_entry.id   02dc74cf699fd2f865775d7be5e162cb
#
_cell.length_a   1.000
_cell.length_b   1.000
_cell.length_c   1.000
_cell.angle_alpha   90.00
_cell.angle_beta   90.00
_cell.angle_gamma   90.00
#
_symmetry.space_group_name_H-M   'P 1'
#
loop_
_entity.id
_entity.type
_entity.pdbx_description
1 polymer ?
#
loop_
_entity_poly.entity_id
_entity_poly.type
_entity_poly.pdbx_seq_one_letter_code
_entity_poly.pdbx_strand_id
1 'polypeptide(L)'
;MAKVVLISCVSKKLNHKSKAKDLYVSPLFKKEFEYAKLLNPDKIFILSAKYGLLKLDEEIEPYNKTLNKMLSNEIKEWADSVLNQLKKVSDLNKDEFVFLAGKNYRKFLLPSLKYYKIPMEHITLFYQLGWLKKEISKLRNKNE
;
A
#
# COMPACT_ATOMS: atom_id res chain seq x y z
N MET A 1 -7.05 -15.23 11.63
CA MET A 1 -6.57 -14.57 10.37
C MET A 1 -6.36 -13.08 10.63
N ALA A 2 -5.24 -12.56 10.18
CA ALA A 2 -4.95 -11.14 10.34
C ALA A 2 -5.41 -10.36 9.10
N LYS A 3 -5.72 -9.08 9.28
CA LYS A 3 -5.99 -8.15 8.18
C LYS A 3 -4.76 -7.28 7.99
N VAL A 4 -4.16 -7.34 6.81
CA VAL A 4 -2.94 -6.62 6.46
C VAL A 4 -3.26 -5.64 5.32
N VAL A 5 -3.01 -4.35 5.54
CA VAL A 5 -3.23 -3.34 4.49
C VAL A 5 -1.88 -2.96 3.88
N LEU A 6 -1.83 -2.94 2.56
CA LEU A 6 -0.64 -2.59 1.78
C LEU A 6 -0.94 -1.35 0.94
N ILE A 7 -0.18 -0.27 1.18
CA ILE A 7 -0.39 1.02 0.53
C ILE A 7 0.83 1.36 -0.33
N SER A 8 0.62 1.77 -1.58
CA SER A 8 1.71 2.31 -2.40
C SER A 8 1.47 3.79 -2.72
N CYS A 9 2.55 4.53 -2.88
CA CYS A 9 2.51 5.92 -3.31
C CYS A 9 3.69 6.20 -4.23
N VAL A 10 3.41 6.77 -5.40
CA VAL A 10 4.44 7.07 -6.41
C VAL A 10 4.66 8.56 -6.61
N SER A 11 3.90 9.38 -5.90
CA SER A 11 3.98 10.83 -6.08
C SER A 11 4.71 11.48 -4.89
N LYS A 12 4.48 12.73 -4.67
CA LYS A 12 5.19 13.65 -3.79
C LYS A 12 5.74 13.06 -2.49
N LYS A 13 7.03 13.30 -2.23
CA LYS A 13 7.73 12.90 -1.03
C LYS A 13 8.41 14.11 -0.40
N LEU A 14 8.67 14.04 0.90
CA LEU A 14 9.56 15.00 1.57
C LEU A 14 10.97 14.89 1.00
N ASN A 15 11.77 15.93 1.14
CA ASN A 15 13.13 15.98 0.59
C ASN A 15 14.21 15.62 1.60
N HIS A 16 13.86 14.98 2.70
CA HIS A 16 14.79 14.58 3.75
C HIS A 16 14.38 13.24 4.35
N LYS A 17 15.32 12.60 5.04
CA LYS A 17 15.07 11.34 5.74
C LYS A 17 13.88 11.48 6.69
N SER A 18 12.98 10.52 6.65
CA SER A 18 11.73 10.54 7.42
C SER A 18 11.27 9.12 7.71
N LYS A 19 10.36 8.97 8.68
CA LYS A 19 9.64 7.71 8.84
C LYS A 19 8.81 7.46 7.58
N ALA A 20 8.67 6.20 7.19
CA ALA A 20 7.96 5.84 5.96
C ALA A 20 6.55 6.45 5.91
N LYS A 21 5.81 6.39 7.03
CA LYS A 21 4.45 6.96 7.10
C LYS A 21 4.40 8.47 6.85
N ASP A 22 5.50 9.18 7.11
CA ASP A 22 5.57 10.65 6.98
C ASP A 22 6.21 11.11 5.68
N LEU A 23 6.96 10.24 5.00
CA LEU A 23 7.70 10.59 3.80
C LEU A 23 6.78 10.96 2.63
N TYR A 24 5.67 10.26 2.49
CA TYR A 24 4.74 10.43 1.37
C TYR A 24 3.71 11.50 1.73
N VAL A 25 3.70 12.61 0.99
CA VAL A 25 2.90 13.78 1.33
C VAL A 25 1.78 14.10 0.34
N SER A 26 1.49 13.21 -0.61
CA SER A 26 0.38 13.44 -1.53
C SER A 26 -0.97 13.34 -0.81
N PRO A 27 -1.98 14.12 -1.26
CA PRO A 27 -3.32 14.01 -0.68
C PRO A 27 -3.91 12.60 -0.79
N LEU A 28 -3.63 11.90 -1.91
CA LEU A 28 -4.13 10.55 -2.12
C LEU A 28 -3.55 9.59 -1.08
N PHE A 29 -2.24 9.63 -0.84
CA PHE A 29 -1.61 8.76 0.16
C PHE A 29 -2.18 9.03 1.56
N LYS A 30 -2.33 10.29 1.92
CA LYS A 30 -2.86 10.67 3.24
C LYS A 30 -4.27 10.11 3.46
N LYS A 31 -5.11 10.15 2.42
CA LYS A 31 -6.46 9.60 2.49
C LYS A 31 -6.47 8.08 2.47
N GLU A 32 -5.58 7.46 1.72
CA GLU A 32 -5.43 5.99 1.75
C GLU A 32 -5.00 5.52 3.14
N PHE A 33 -4.08 6.22 3.77
CA PHE A 33 -3.62 5.90 5.12
C PHE A 33 -4.74 6.06 6.15
N GLU A 34 -5.49 7.17 6.06
CA GLU A 34 -6.64 7.42 6.93
C GLU A 34 -7.69 6.31 6.78
N TYR A 35 -8.03 5.97 5.54
CA TYR A 35 -8.98 4.88 5.23
C TYR A 35 -8.47 3.55 5.79
N ALA A 36 -7.19 3.23 5.58
CA ALA A 36 -6.59 2.01 6.08
C ALA A 36 -6.74 1.87 7.59
N LYS A 37 -6.48 2.93 8.34
CA LYS A 37 -6.62 2.92 9.80
C LYS A 37 -8.07 2.66 10.23
N LEU A 38 -9.03 3.18 9.49
CA LEU A 38 -10.45 3.00 9.81
C LEU A 38 -10.96 1.58 9.52
N LEU A 39 -10.22 0.80 8.75
CA LEU A 39 -10.54 -0.62 8.53
C LEU A 39 -10.16 -1.51 9.72
N ASN A 40 -9.55 -0.94 10.75
CA ASN A 40 -9.06 -1.65 11.94
C ASN A 40 -8.15 -2.82 11.58
N PRO A 41 -7.07 -2.58 10.81
CA PRO A 41 -6.17 -3.65 10.41
C PRO A 41 -5.27 -4.09 11.55
N ASP A 42 -4.78 -5.33 11.47
CA ASP A 42 -3.74 -5.81 12.38
C ASP A 42 -2.38 -5.22 12.03
N LYS A 43 -2.14 -4.99 10.74
CA LYS A 43 -0.87 -4.44 10.24
C LYS A 43 -1.11 -3.56 9.03
N ILE A 44 -0.30 -2.50 8.92
CA ILE A 44 -0.25 -1.65 7.73
C ILE A 44 1.21 -1.57 7.30
N PHE A 45 1.46 -1.82 6.00
CA PHE A 45 2.79 -1.66 5.40
C PHE A 45 2.70 -0.76 4.17
N ILE A 46 3.83 -0.17 3.82
CA ILE A 46 3.97 0.61 2.60
C ILE A 46 4.78 -0.19 1.59
N LEU A 47 4.32 -0.23 0.34
CA LEU A 47 5.03 -0.85 -0.77
C LEU A 47 5.87 0.23 -1.46
N SER A 48 7.18 0.07 -1.42
CA SER A 48 8.15 1.02 -1.97
C SER A 48 8.88 0.40 -3.15
N ALA A 49 8.99 1.14 -4.26
CA ALA A 49 9.74 0.67 -5.42
C ALA A 49 11.22 0.44 -5.10
N LYS A 50 11.77 1.18 -4.17
CA LYS A 50 13.18 1.07 -3.79
C LYS A 50 13.39 0.07 -2.64
N TYR A 51 12.58 0.17 -1.59
CA TYR A 51 12.81 -0.57 -0.35
C TYR A 51 11.96 -1.83 -0.20
N GLY A 52 11.00 -2.05 -1.10
CA GLY A 52 10.09 -3.18 -0.99
C GLY A 52 9.04 -2.95 0.08
N LEU A 53 8.94 -3.85 1.04
CA LEU A 53 7.97 -3.76 2.13
C LEU A 53 8.54 -2.92 3.27
N LEU A 54 7.84 -1.85 3.63
CA LEU A 54 8.25 -0.93 4.70
C LEU A 54 7.27 -0.95 5.85
N LYS A 55 7.81 -0.97 7.08
CA LYS A 55 7.03 -0.68 8.28
C LYS A 55 6.81 0.83 8.35
N LEU A 56 5.72 1.25 9.00
CA LEU A 56 5.35 2.66 9.08
C LEU A 56 6.39 3.53 9.74
N ASP A 57 7.07 3.02 10.75
CA ASP A 57 8.05 3.77 11.55
C ASP A 57 9.49 3.62 11.07
N GLU A 58 9.75 2.87 10.00
CA GLU A 58 11.09 2.77 9.43
C GLU A 58 11.54 4.12 8.88
N GLU A 59 12.75 4.52 9.26
CA GLU A 59 13.35 5.74 8.71
C GLU A 59 14.01 5.42 7.38
N ILE A 60 13.65 6.16 6.34
CA ILE A 60 14.15 5.96 4.99
C ILE A 60 14.51 7.29 4.33
N GLU A 61 15.46 7.23 3.39
CA GLU A 61 15.81 8.36 2.56
C GLU A 61 14.80 8.53 1.44
N PRO A 62 14.51 9.76 1.00
CA PRO A 62 13.68 9.96 -0.19
C PRO A 62 14.35 9.37 -1.42
N TYR A 63 13.55 8.98 -2.40
CA TYR A 63 14.03 8.34 -3.61
C TYR A 63 13.14 8.74 -4.78
N ASN A 64 13.68 8.53 -6.00
CA ASN A 64 12.96 8.80 -7.24
C ASN A 64 12.92 7.52 -8.08
N LYS A 65 12.10 6.57 -7.67
CA LYS A 65 11.93 5.29 -8.34
C LYS A 65 10.47 4.86 -8.30
N THR A 66 9.95 4.42 -9.43
CA THR A 66 8.58 3.92 -9.53
C THR A 66 8.54 2.66 -10.38
N LEU A 67 7.72 1.68 -9.98
CA LEU A 67 7.50 0.46 -10.77
C LEU A 67 6.90 0.78 -12.14
N ASN A 68 6.18 1.89 -12.26
CA ASN A 68 5.54 2.27 -13.51
C ASN A 68 6.52 2.55 -14.66
N LYS A 69 7.80 2.76 -14.35
CA LYS A 69 8.86 2.97 -15.34
C LYS A 69 9.78 1.77 -15.50
N MET A 70 9.46 0.65 -14.85
CA MET A 70 10.28 -0.55 -14.86
C MET A 70 9.75 -1.58 -15.86
N LEU A 71 10.64 -2.45 -16.33
CA LEU A 71 10.27 -3.56 -17.20
C LEU A 71 9.54 -4.64 -16.39
N SER A 72 8.72 -5.45 -17.08
CA SER A 72 7.91 -6.47 -16.43
C SER A 72 8.74 -7.46 -15.60
N ASN A 73 9.91 -7.89 -16.12
CA ASN A 73 10.79 -8.80 -15.39
C ASN A 73 11.38 -8.15 -14.12
N GLU A 74 11.64 -6.84 -14.16
CA GLU A 74 12.11 -6.10 -12.99
C GLU A 74 11.04 -5.98 -11.92
N ILE A 75 9.80 -5.72 -12.35
CA ILE A 75 8.64 -5.66 -11.44
C ILE A 75 8.42 -7.02 -10.78
N LYS A 76 8.59 -8.11 -11.53
CA LYS A 76 8.45 -9.45 -11.01
C LYS A 76 9.53 -9.77 -9.96
N GLU A 77 10.78 -9.39 -10.22
CA GLU A 77 11.86 -9.55 -9.24
C GLU A 77 11.59 -8.76 -7.97
N TRP A 78 11.10 -7.51 -8.12
CA TRP A 78 10.70 -6.70 -6.99
C TRP A 78 9.61 -7.40 -6.18
N ALA A 79 8.60 -7.95 -6.86
CA ALA A 79 7.49 -8.65 -6.20
C ALA A 79 7.98 -9.89 -5.45
N ASP A 80 8.91 -10.66 -6.02
CA ASP A 80 9.48 -11.83 -5.34
C ASP A 80 10.19 -11.42 -4.05
N SER A 81 10.92 -10.32 -4.09
CA SER A 81 11.58 -9.76 -2.91
C SER A 81 10.57 -9.34 -1.84
N VAL A 82 9.50 -8.64 -2.26
CA VAL A 82 8.42 -8.23 -1.35
C VAL A 82 7.73 -9.45 -0.73
N LEU A 83 7.46 -10.50 -1.51
CA LEU A 83 6.85 -11.72 -0.99
C LEU A 83 7.72 -12.38 0.07
N ASN A 84 9.05 -12.39 -0.12
CA ASN A 84 9.97 -12.91 0.88
C ASN A 84 9.93 -12.10 2.19
N GLN A 85 9.81 -10.77 2.08
CA GLN A 85 9.64 -9.91 3.25
C GLN A 85 8.29 -10.16 3.92
N LEU A 86 7.22 -10.29 3.12
CA LEU A 86 5.85 -10.45 3.60
C LEU A 86 5.67 -11.78 4.34
N LYS A 87 6.32 -12.86 3.88
CA LYS A 87 6.28 -14.17 4.52
C LYS A 87 6.80 -14.14 5.97
N LYS A 88 7.70 -13.22 6.28
CA LYS A 88 8.29 -13.10 7.61
C LYS A 88 7.35 -12.42 8.62
N VAL A 89 6.36 -11.68 8.15
CA VAL A 89 5.49 -10.86 8.99
C VAL A 89 4.02 -11.21 8.86
N SER A 90 3.67 -12.17 7.99
CA SER A 90 2.28 -12.56 7.74
C SER A 90 2.20 -13.99 7.22
N ASP A 91 0.98 -14.52 7.15
CA ASP A 91 0.68 -15.82 6.56
C ASP A 91 -0.03 -15.60 5.22
N LEU A 92 0.67 -15.90 4.12
CA LEU A 92 0.15 -15.66 2.76
C LEU A 92 -1.10 -16.49 2.45
N ASN A 93 -1.31 -17.61 3.15
CA ASN A 93 -2.43 -18.51 2.92
C ASN A 93 -3.60 -18.30 3.86
N LYS A 94 -3.44 -17.55 4.95
CA LYS A 94 -4.48 -17.38 5.97
C LYS A 94 -4.89 -15.93 6.17
N ASP A 95 -3.97 -14.98 5.99
CA ASP A 95 -4.26 -13.58 6.24
C ASP A 95 -4.98 -12.93 5.06
N GLU A 96 -5.79 -11.92 5.35
CA GLU A 96 -6.46 -11.11 4.34
C GLU A 96 -5.60 -9.89 4.02
N PHE A 97 -5.33 -9.68 2.73
CA PHE A 97 -4.53 -8.55 2.26
C PHE A 97 -5.42 -7.55 1.54
N VAL A 98 -5.39 -6.30 2.00
CA VAL A 98 -6.15 -5.21 1.40
C VAL A 98 -5.17 -4.29 0.69
N PHE A 99 -5.33 -4.14 -0.62
CA PHE A 99 -4.42 -3.35 -1.46
C PHE A 99 -5.00 -1.97 -1.75
N LEU A 100 -4.30 -0.94 -1.30
CA LEU A 100 -4.50 0.44 -1.71
C LEU A 100 -3.27 0.81 -2.52
N ALA A 101 -3.11 0.15 -3.67
CA ALA A 101 -1.88 0.18 -4.44
C ALA A 101 -2.18 0.05 -5.93
N GLY A 102 -1.38 0.72 -6.74
CA GLY A 102 -1.50 0.65 -8.19
C GLY A 102 -1.24 -0.76 -8.75
N LYS A 103 -1.71 -1.00 -9.96
CA LYS A 103 -1.66 -2.32 -10.61
C LYS A 103 -0.26 -2.94 -10.61
N ASN A 104 0.78 -2.15 -10.93
CA ASN A 104 2.15 -2.67 -10.99
C ASN A 104 2.69 -3.07 -9.62
N TYR A 105 2.15 -2.50 -8.54
CA TYR A 105 2.57 -2.81 -7.17
C TYR A 105 1.87 -4.03 -6.60
N ARG A 106 0.85 -4.58 -7.28
CA ARG A 106 0.09 -5.72 -6.76
C ARG A 106 0.03 -6.93 -7.70
N LYS A 107 0.13 -6.73 -9.02
CA LYS A 107 -0.18 -7.79 -9.99
C LYS A 107 0.62 -9.08 -9.81
N PHE A 108 1.90 -9.00 -9.44
CA PHE A 108 2.73 -10.19 -9.24
C PHE A 108 2.72 -10.68 -7.79
N LEU A 109 2.09 -9.94 -6.88
CA LEU A 109 1.89 -10.40 -5.51
C LEU A 109 0.63 -11.25 -5.38
N LEU A 110 -0.43 -10.87 -6.09
CA LEU A 110 -1.74 -11.50 -5.97
C LEU A 110 -1.75 -13.02 -6.16
N PRO A 111 -1.01 -13.61 -7.14
CA PRO A 111 -1.04 -15.06 -7.33
C PRO A 111 -0.56 -15.86 -6.12
N SER A 112 0.23 -15.27 -5.24
CA SER A 112 0.76 -15.94 -4.05
C SER A 112 -0.10 -15.76 -2.81
N LEU A 113 -1.19 -15.00 -2.90
CA LEU A 113 -2.08 -14.70 -1.79
C LEU A 113 -3.41 -15.43 -1.96
N LYS A 114 -3.90 -16.03 -0.88
CA LYS A 114 -5.18 -16.74 -0.94
C LYS A 114 -6.37 -15.80 -0.78
N TYR A 115 -6.27 -14.82 0.12
CA TYR A 115 -7.35 -13.87 0.40
C TYR A 115 -6.88 -12.44 0.21
N TYR A 116 -7.51 -11.70 -0.69
CA TYR A 116 -7.18 -10.29 -0.89
C TYR A 116 -8.40 -9.50 -1.36
N LYS A 117 -8.33 -8.18 -1.16
CA LYS A 117 -9.31 -7.21 -1.63
C LYS A 117 -8.60 -6.02 -2.22
N ILE A 118 -9.18 -5.44 -3.25
CA ILE A 118 -8.66 -4.25 -3.93
C ILE A 118 -9.80 -3.24 -4.00
N PRO A 119 -10.03 -2.45 -2.93
CA PRO A 119 -11.23 -1.59 -2.83
C PRO A 119 -11.42 -0.61 -3.99
N MET A 120 -10.31 -0.11 -4.56
CA MET A 120 -10.38 0.86 -5.66
C MET A 120 -9.99 0.28 -7.02
N GLU A 121 -10.09 -1.04 -7.19
CA GLU A 121 -9.66 -1.73 -8.42
C GLU A 121 -10.27 -1.13 -9.69
N HIS A 122 -11.56 -0.80 -9.65
CA HIS A 122 -12.30 -0.30 -10.81
C HIS A 122 -12.49 1.20 -10.80
N ILE A 123 -11.80 1.92 -9.91
CA ILE A 123 -11.90 3.37 -9.79
C ILE A 123 -10.64 3.99 -10.36
N THR A 124 -10.78 4.79 -11.43
CA THR A 124 -9.63 5.46 -12.04
C THR A 124 -9.00 6.44 -11.06
N LEU A 125 -7.71 6.71 -11.25
CA LEU A 125 -6.93 7.57 -10.37
C LEU A 125 -7.62 8.91 -10.10
N PHE A 126 -8.20 9.50 -11.14
CA PHE A 126 -8.90 10.80 -11.04
C PHE A 126 -10.02 10.78 -9.99
N TYR A 127 -10.74 9.65 -9.84
CA TYR A 127 -11.88 9.55 -8.93
C TYR A 127 -11.55 8.95 -7.56
N GLN A 128 -10.32 8.46 -7.36
CA GLN A 128 -9.96 7.76 -6.12
C GLN A 128 -10.02 8.64 -4.88
N LEU A 129 -9.55 9.88 -4.98
CA LEU A 129 -9.56 10.79 -3.83
C LEU A 129 -10.98 11.06 -3.34
N GLY A 130 -11.90 11.32 -4.26
CA GLY A 130 -13.31 11.53 -3.93
C GLY A 130 -13.96 10.30 -3.32
N TRP A 131 -13.66 9.12 -3.87
CA TRP A 131 -14.16 7.85 -3.34
C TRP A 131 -13.67 7.64 -1.89
N LEU A 132 -12.39 7.89 -1.64
CA LEU A 132 -11.81 7.75 -0.31
C LEU A 132 -12.46 8.69 0.69
N LYS A 133 -12.64 9.96 0.33
CA LYS A 133 -13.31 10.94 1.20
C LYS A 133 -14.70 10.46 1.61
N LYS A 134 -15.45 9.92 0.66
CA LYS A 134 -16.80 9.43 0.88
C LYS A 134 -16.80 8.19 1.80
N GLU A 135 -15.91 7.24 1.55
CA GLU A 135 -15.82 6.03 2.36
C GLU A 135 -15.31 6.30 3.77
N ILE A 136 -14.36 7.22 3.92
CA ILE A 136 -13.88 7.66 5.24
C ILE A 136 -15.03 8.25 6.04
N SER A 137 -15.84 9.11 5.42
CA SER A 137 -17.00 9.72 6.07
C SER A 137 -18.00 8.67 6.56
N LYS A 138 -18.28 7.66 5.72
CA LYS A 138 -19.19 6.56 6.08
C LYS A 138 -18.66 5.75 7.26
N LEU A 139 -17.36 5.42 7.24
CA LEU A 139 -16.74 4.64 8.31
C LEU A 139 -16.70 5.39 9.63
N ARG A 140 -16.47 6.69 9.59
CA ARG A 140 -16.48 7.52 10.79
C ARG A 140 -17.88 7.62 11.40
N ASN A 141 -18.91 7.82 10.57
CA ASN A 141 -20.29 7.89 11.02
C ASN A 141 -20.73 6.55 11.64
N LYS A 142 -20.28 5.44 11.08
CA LYS A 142 -20.60 4.11 11.57
C LYS A 142 -19.96 3.82 12.94
N ASN A 143 -18.78 4.42 13.21
CA ASN A 143 -18.03 4.22 14.44
C ASN A 143 -18.44 5.17 15.56
N GLU A 144 -19.30 6.13 15.27
CA GLU A 144 -19.92 7.00 16.26
C GLU A 144 -21.16 6.28 16.83
#